data_716161e50c95cf64f7447866fa6c3751
#
_entry.id   716161e50c95cf64f7447866fa6c3751
#
_cell.length_a   1.000
_cell.length_b   1.000
_cell.length_c   1.000
_cell.angle_alpha   90.00
_cell.angle_beta   90.00
_cell.angle_gamma   90.00
#
_symmetry.space_group_name_H-M   'P 1'
#
loop_
_entity.id
_entity.type
_entity.pdbx_description
1 polymer ?
#
loop_
_entity_poly.entity_id
_entity_poly.type
_entity_poly.pdbx_seq_one_letter_code
_entity_poly.pdbx_strand_id
1 'polypeptide(L)'
;MRILFFSHYYTPEGNAPATRVSALCERWAKAGHDVTVVTCPPNVPSGIVYDGYANRRTHEVINGVNVERVKVYLAANRGAIRRVLNYISYFVQALRAAIRLPRPDVVIATSPQIFCGYAGVWYKRLRHVPLVVEIRDIWPESMGAVGVHVPKLAYWFLEKIERALYRTCDALVTVGDGYRVRLLEKGVPREKMSVVMNGTDLAVYRPQPKDEALLQQWGLEDRFVVSYIGTVGMACGLEVVLDAAEILSATPQDRTVAFVIVGDGARRQELEDETRRRGLDNVIFTGRQPKSRMPDWICSSDASLVHLRKTELFTTVMPSKIFESAGCKRPLVMGVDGFAKRLVLDAEAGVDVKPGDAASLVTCVRRLVADPDLCRTLGENAYERIAKVHNRDQQASDYLKILERTMK
;
A
#
# COMPACT_ATOMS: atom_id res chain seq x y z
N MET A 1 16.96 -5.84 -20.97
CA MET A 1 15.93 -6.90 -20.89
C MET A 1 14.61 -6.37 -21.41
N ARG A 2 13.80 -7.25 -22.00
CA ARG A 2 12.39 -6.99 -22.27
C ARG A 2 11.54 -7.58 -21.14
N ILE A 3 10.84 -6.74 -20.40
CA ILE A 3 10.06 -7.10 -19.21
C ILE A 3 8.57 -6.93 -19.51
N LEU A 4 7.77 -7.96 -19.29
CA LEU A 4 6.32 -7.91 -19.37
C LEU A 4 5.72 -7.98 -17.96
N PHE A 5 4.91 -6.99 -17.58
CA PHE A 5 4.32 -6.91 -16.26
C PHE A 5 2.79 -6.98 -16.32
N PHE A 6 2.19 -8.01 -15.76
CA PHE A 6 0.74 -8.09 -15.54
C PHE A 6 0.35 -7.42 -14.23
N SER A 7 -0.33 -6.29 -14.32
CA SER A 7 -0.86 -5.57 -13.17
C SER A 7 -2.26 -5.05 -13.47
N HIS A 8 -3.22 -5.33 -12.60
CA HIS A 8 -4.56 -4.79 -12.76
C HIS A 8 -4.61 -3.27 -12.58
N TYR A 9 -3.71 -2.74 -11.75
CA TYR A 9 -3.63 -1.31 -11.40
C TYR A 9 -2.34 -0.70 -11.92
N TYR A 10 -2.46 0.47 -12.55
CA TYR A 10 -1.33 1.26 -13.02
C TYR A 10 -1.68 2.76 -13.00
N THR A 11 -0.67 3.63 -13.16
CA THR A 11 -0.91 5.08 -13.26
C THR A 11 -1.96 5.40 -14.33
N PRO A 12 -2.86 6.40 -14.12
CA PRO A 12 -2.88 7.43 -13.10
C PRO A 12 -3.59 7.04 -11.79
N GLU A 13 -3.92 5.76 -11.56
CA GLU A 13 -4.52 5.35 -10.29
C GLU A 13 -3.57 5.59 -9.12
N GLY A 14 -4.10 6.15 -8.02
CA GLY A 14 -3.31 6.53 -6.84
C GLY A 14 -3.20 5.46 -5.75
N ASN A 15 -3.70 4.25 -5.99
CA ASN A 15 -3.63 3.17 -5.00
C ASN A 15 -2.21 2.61 -4.85
N ALA A 16 -1.91 1.98 -3.72
CA ALA A 16 -0.58 1.45 -3.42
C ALA A 16 -0.04 0.44 -4.46
N PRO A 17 -0.86 -0.47 -5.05
CA PRO A 17 -0.44 -1.30 -6.17
C PRO A 17 0.05 -0.50 -7.38
N ALA A 18 -0.76 0.42 -7.89
CA ALA A 18 -0.40 1.23 -9.05
C ALA A 18 0.89 2.02 -8.80
N THR A 19 0.99 2.65 -7.62
CA THR A 19 2.16 3.45 -7.24
C THR A 19 3.46 2.63 -7.25
N ARG A 20 3.44 1.42 -6.70
CA ARG A 20 4.64 0.56 -6.66
C ARG A 20 5.02 0.08 -8.05
N VAL A 21 4.06 -0.43 -8.83
CA VAL A 21 4.32 -0.94 -10.18
C VAL A 21 4.83 0.17 -11.09
N SER A 22 4.20 1.36 -11.07
CA SER A 22 4.66 2.50 -11.87
C SER A 22 6.08 2.90 -11.50
N ALA A 23 6.36 3.03 -10.19
CA ALA A 23 7.68 3.44 -9.71
C ALA A 23 8.81 2.46 -10.09
N LEU A 24 8.54 1.15 -10.10
CA LEU A 24 9.50 0.13 -10.54
C LEU A 24 9.70 0.20 -12.06
N CYS A 25 8.61 0.15 -12.82
CA CYS A 25 8.64 0.11 -14.28
C CYS A 25 9.30 1.35 -14.88
N GLU A 26 9.02 2.54 -14.37
CA GLU A 26 9.64 3.80 -14.80
C GLU A 26 11.16 3.82 -14.55
N ARG A 27 11.62 3.28 -13.42
CA ARG A 27 13.04 3.17 -13.10
C ARG A 27 13.75 2.17 -14.00
N TRP A 28 13.11 1.05 -14.30
CA TRP A 28 13.65 0.06 -15.23
C TRP A 28 13.71 0.60 -16.65
N ALA A 29 12.70 1.34 -17.10
CA ALA A 29 12.71 2.02 -18.40
C ALA A 29 13.85 3.05 -18.48
N LYS A 30 14.04 3.87 -17.43
CA LYS A 30 15.18 4.81 -17.33
C LYS A 30 16.54 4.11 -17.31
N ALA A 31 16.62 2.89 -16.80
CA ALA A 31 17.82 2.05 -16.83
C ALA A 31 18.06 1.36 -18.19
N GLY A 32 17.24 1.66 -19.21
CA GLY A 32 17.40 1.14 -20.58
C GLY A 32 16.74 -0.22 -20.83
N HIS A 33 15.82 -0.66 -19.96
CA HIS A 33 15.03 -1.88 -20.20
C HIS A 33 13.76 -1.57 -21.00
N ASP A 34 13.35 -2.48 -21.88
CA ASP A 34 12.08 -2.42 -22.60
C ASP A 34 10.97 -2.98 -21.71
N VAL A 35 10.19 -2.10 -21.11
CA VAL A 35 9.17 -2.46 -20.12
C VAL A 35 7.78 -2.27 -20.70
N THR A 36 6.98 -3.34 -20.70
CA THR A 36 5.57 -3.30 -21.08
C THR A 36 4.70 -3.72 -19.91
N VAL A 37 3.72 -2.89 -19.55
CA VAL A 37 2.71 -3.18 -18.53
C VAL A 37 1.38 -3.47 -19.20
N VAL A 38 0.78 -4.62 -18.93
CA VAL A 38 -0.59 -4.95 -19.33
C VAL A 38 -1.52 -4.69 -18.16
N THR A 39 -2.43 -3.74 -18.32
CA THR A 39 -3.32 -3.24 -17.27
C THR A 39 -4.74 -2.99 -17.77
N CYS A 40 -5.66 -2.59 -16.90
CA CYS A 40 -6.98 -2.11 -17.31
C CYS A 40 -7.05 -0.58 -17.37
N PRO A 41 -8.12 0.02 -17.93
CA PRO A 41 -8.37 1.45 -17.81
C PRO A 41 -8.50 1.84 -16.32
N PRO A 42 -8.01 3.04 -15.90
CA PRO A 42 -8.13 3.49 -14.53
C PRO A 42 -9.60 3.69 -14.15
N ASN A 43 -10.05 3.06 -13.05
CA ASN A 43 -11.47 3.05 -12.66
C ASN A 43 -11.69 2.94 -11.14
N VAL A 44 -10.67 2.86 -10.33
CA VAL A 44 -10.78 2.66 -8.87
C VAL A 44 -10.91 4.00 -8.13
N PRO A 45 -11.81 4.12 -7.13
CA PRO A 45 -12.60 3.06 -6.49
C PRO A 45 -14.01 2.85 -7.06
N SER A 46 -14.50 3.77 -7.88
CA SER A 46 -15.91 3.85 -8.29
C SER A 46 -16.34 2.79 -9.31
N GLY A 47 -15.39 2.18 -10.02
CA GLY A 47 -15.67 1.34 -11.18
C GLY A 47 -16.05 2.16 -12.44
N ILE A 48 -15.92 3.48 -12.37
CA ILE A 48 -16.14 4.41 -13.50
C ILE A 48 -14.76 4.74 -14.08
N VAL A 49 -14.63 4.62 -15.39
CA VAL A 49 -13.38 4.97 -16.06
C VAL A 49 -13.10 6.45 -15.91
N TYR A 50 -11.85 6.81 -15.62
CA TYR A 50 -11.45 8.20 -15.46
C TYR A 50 -11.60 8.99 -16.77
N ASP A 51 -11.82 10.30 -16.66
CA ASP A 51 -11.91 11.20 -17.81
C ASP A 51 -10.64 11.09 -18.67
N GLY A 52 -10.84 11.12 -19.98
CA GLY A 52 -9.77 10.93 -20.96
C GLY A 52 -9.41 9.47 -21.26
N TYR A 53 -9.97 8.50 -20.53
CA TYR A 53 -9.78 7.07 -20.79
C TYR A 53 -11.05 6.39 -21.29
N ALA A 54 -10.90 5.24 -21.95
CA ALA A 54 -12.02 4.45 -22.45
C ALA A 54 -11.84 2.97 -22.13
N ASN A 55 -12.96 2.26 -21.87
CA ASN A 55 -12.93 0.81 -21.63
C ASN A 55 -12.82 0.02 -22.95
N ARG A 56 -11.68 0.18 -23.60
CA ARG A 56 -11.29 -0.53 -24.82
C ARG A 56 -9.80 -0.81 -24.79
N ARG A 57 -9.31 -1.63 -25.71
CA ARG A 57 -7.86 -1.81 -25.85
C ARG A 57 -7.23 -0.52 -26.37
N THR A 58 -6.23 -0.04 -25.63
CA THR A 58 -5.41 1.14 -26.00
C THR A 58 -3.96 0.87 -25.68
N HIS A 59 -3.07 1.51 -26.45
CA HIS A 59 -1.64 1.55 -26.20
C HIS A 59 -1.22 3.01 -25.95
N GLU A 60 -0.38 3.22 -24.97
CA GLU A 60 0.22 4.52 -24.65
C GLU A 60 1.62 4.32 -24.09
N VAL A 61 2.43 5.38 -24.09
CA VAL A 61 3.75 5.37 -23.46
C VAL A 61 3.71 6.39 -22.32
N ILE A 62 3.99 5.93 -21.10
CA ILE A 62 4.01 6.78 -19.91
C ILE A 62 5.38 6.68 -19.26
N ASN A 63 6.11 7.78 -19.18
CA ASN A 63 7.45 7.87 -18.56
C ASN A 63 8.43 6.78 -19.10
N GLY A 64 8.37 6.49 -20.40
CA GLY A 64 9.22 5.48 -21.05
C GLY A 64 8.72 4.04 -20.94
N VAL A 65 7.58 3.82 -20.29
CA VAL A 65 6.97 2.49 -20.15
C VAL A 65 5.86 2.30 -21.17
N ASN A 66 5.87 1.19 -21.91
CA ASN A 66 4.77 0.80 -22.79
C ASN A 66 3.59 0.31 -21.96
N VAL A 67 2.41 0.90 -22.13
CA VAL A 67 1.21 0.57 -21.36
C VAL A 67 0.12 0.06 -22.29
N GLU A 68 -0.19 -1.22 -22.18
CA GLU A 68 -1.29 -1.87 -22.89
C GLU A 68 -2.51 -1.94 -21.96
N ARG A 69 -3.50 -1.10 -22.19
CA ARG A 69 -4.77 -1.18 -21.44
C ARG A 69 -5.73 -2.12 -22.16
N VAL A 70 -6.35 -3.01 -21.42
CA VAL A 70 -7.27 -4.00 -21.97
C VAL A 70 -8.69 -3.73 -21.50
N LYS A 71 -9.69 -4.04 -22.36
CA LYS A 71 -11.10 -3.95 -22.00
C LYS A 71 -11.42 -4.92 -20.86
N VAL A 72 -12.13 -4.46 -19.82
CA VAL A 72 -12.56 -5.28 -18.68
C VAL A 72 -14.04 -5.10 -18.39
N TYR A 73 -14.63 -6.06 -17.67
CA TYR A 73 -15.94 -5.86 -17.05
C TYR A 73 -15.78 -4.87 -15.89
N LEU A 74 -16.27 -3.65 -16.07
CA LEU A 74 -16.17 -2.61 -15.04
C LEU A 74 -17.09 -2.93 -13.86
N ALA A 75 -16.56 -2.85 -12.66
CA ALA A 75 -17.31 -3.03 -11.44
C ALA A 75 -16.78 -2.11 -10.33
N ALA A 76 -17.69 -1.43 -9.64
CA ALA A 76 -17.35 -0.77 -8.40
C ALA A 76 -16.79 -1.78 -7.38
N ASN A 77 -16.02 -1.30 -6.42
CA ASN A 77 -15.37 -2.16 -5.42
C ASN A 77 -16.40 -2.74 -4.40
N ARG A 78 -17.60 -3.09 -4.88
CA ARG A 78 -18.73 -3.62 -4.13
C ARG A 78 -19.30 -4.89 -4.80
N GLY A 79 -19.55 -5.94 -3.98
CA GLY A 79 -20.13 -7.21 -4.45
C GLY A 79 -19.08 -8.22 -4.98
N ALA A 80 -19.09 -9.43 -4.41
CA ALA A 80 -18.10 -10.47 -4.71
C ALA A 80 -18.15 -10.96 -6.17
N ILE A 81 -19.35 -11.24 -6.69
CA ILE A 81 -19.54 -11.81 -8.04
C ILE A 81 -19.05 -10.83 -9.12
N ARG A 82 -19.43 -9.55 -9.03
CA ARG A 82 -18.99 -8.54 -10.00
C ARG A 82 -17.49 -8.36 -10.03
N ARG A 83 -16.83 -8.45 -8.86
CA ARG A 83 -15.37 -8.39 -8.75
C ARG A 83 -14.72 -9.61 -9.40
N VAL A 84 -15.25 -10.80 -9.20
CA VAL A 84 -14.75 -12.03 -9.86
C VAL A 84 -14.88 -11.92 -11.37
N LEU A 85 -16.02 -11.44 -11.89
CA LEU A 85 -16.20 -11.19 -13.34
C LEU A 85 -15.21 -10.15 -13.88
N ASN A 86 -14.97 -9.07 -13.13
CA ASN A 86 -13.93 -8.09 -13.49
C ASN A 86 -12.56 -8.76 -13.61
N TYR A 87 -12.17 -9.58 -12.63
CA TYR A 87 -10.87 -10.24 -12.60
C TYR A 87 -10.70 -11.31 -13.70
N ILE A 88 -11.74 -12.10 -13.98
CA ILE A 88 -11.73 -13.06 -15.07
C ILE A 88 -11.65 -12.34 -16.43
N SER A 89 -12.40 -11.24 -16.61
CA SER A 89 -12.36 -10.47 -17.85
C SER A 89 -10.96 -9.88 -18.08
N TYR A 90 -10.31 -9.38 -17.02
CA TYR A 90 -8.92 -8.92 -17.08
C TYR A 90 -7.99 -10.08 -17.51
N PHE A 91 -8.04 -11.22 -16.82
CA PHE A 91 -7.21 -12.38 -17.14
C PHE A 91 -7.25 -12.73 -18.64
N VAL A 92 -8.46 -12.90 -19.18
CA VAL A 92 -8.65 -13.28 -20.57
C VAL A 92 -8.11 -12.23 -21.54
N GLN A 93 -8.43 -10.97 -21.30
CA GLN A 93 -8.03 -9.89 -22.20
C GLN A 93 -6.53 -9.54 -22.07
N ALA A 94 -5.96 -9.61 -20.88
CA ALA A 94 -4.54 -9.39 -20.64
C ALA A 94 -3.69 -10.48 -21.33
N LEU A 95 -4.08 -11.74 -21.20
CA LEU A 95 -3.41 -12.84 -21.87
C LEU A 95 -3.49 -12.70 -23.41
N ARG A 96 -4.67 -12.38 -23.94
CA ARG A 96 -4.86 -12.14 -25.39
C ARG A 96 -4.02 -10.97 -25.92
N ALA A 97 -3.91 -9.89 -25.15
CA ALA A 97 -3.08 -8.76 -25.50
C ALA A 97 -1.60 -9.13 -25.50
N ALA A 98 -1.15 -9.77 -24.41
CA ALA A 98 0.25 -10.15 -24.21
C ALA A 98 0.79 -11.11 -25.27
N ILE A 99 0.00 -12.08 -25.74
CA ILE A 99 0.41 -13.02 -26.79
C ILE A 99 0.74 -12.30 -28.12
N ARG A 100 0.13 -11.13 -28.36
CA ARG A 100 0.38 -10.33 -29.58
C ARG A 100 1.58 -9.40 -29.46
N LEU A 101 2.13 -9.24 -28.26
CA LEU A 101 3.32 -8.43 -28.02
C LEU A 101 4.60 -9.21 -28.34
N PRO A 102 5.71 -8.52 -28.60
CA PRO A 102 7.02 -9.15 -28.71
C PRO A 102 7.32 -10.03 -27.50
N ARG A 103 7.96 -11.18 -27.71
CA ARG A 103 8.30 -12.10 -26.62
C ARG A 103 9.22 -11.41 -25.61
N PRO A 104 8.86 -11.35 -24.31
CA PRO A 104 9.71 -10.82 -23.26
C PRO A 104 10.79 -11.83 -22.85
N ASP A 105 11.82 -11.34 -22.15
CA ASP A 105 12.83 -12.18 -21.50
C ASP A 105 12.30 -12.74 -20.18
N VAL A 106 11.47 -11.95 -19.48
CA VAL A 106 10.85 -12.30 -18.19
C VAL A 106 9.46 -11.71 -18.05
N VAL A 107 8.61 -12.44 -17.36
CA VAL A 107 7.24 -12.02 -17.01
C VAL A 107 7.13 -11.79 -15.51
N ILE A 108 6.48 -10.70 -15.13
CA ILE A 108 6.12 -10.40 -13.74
C ILE A 108 4.60 -10.36 -13.63
N ALA A 109 4.04 -10.87 -12.55
CA ALA A 109 2.62 -10.73 -12.22
C ALA A 109 2.46 -10.40 -10.74
N THR A 110 1.58 -9.44 -10.39
CA THR A 110 1.44 -8.98 -9.00
C THR A 110 0.09 -9.33 -8.38
N SER A 111 0.10 -9.71 -7.09
CA SER A 111 -1.10 -9.80 -6.25
C SER A 111 -1.58 -8.39 -5.80
N PRO A 112 -2.77 -8.22 -5.18
CA PRO A 112 -3.62 -9.26 -4.58
C PRO A 112 -4.53 -10.02 -5.56
N GLN A 113 -4.63 -9.60 -6.80
CA GLN A 113 -5.46 -10.29 -7.76
C GLN A 113 -4.80 -11.56 -8.27
N ILE A 114 -5.28 -12.70 -7.79
CA ILE A 114 -4.76 -14.01 -8.18
C ILE A 114 -4.83 -14.25 -9.70
N PHE A 115 -5.81 -13.64 -10.38
CA PHE A 115 -5.97 -13.75 -11.84
C PHE A 115 -4.88 -13.04 -12.64
N CYS A 116 -4.22 -12.00 -12.07
CA CYS A 116 -2.98 -11.45 -12.65
C CYS A 116 -1.88 -12.51 -12.64
N GLY A 117 -1.69 -13.19 -11.51
CA GLY A 117 -0.76 -14.30 -11.39
C GLY A 117 -1.02 -15.40 -12.41
N TYR A 118 -2.30 -15.77 -12.60
CA TYR A 118 -2.68 -16.78 -13.58
C TYR A 118 -2.50 -16.31 -15.04
N ALA A 119 -2.64 -15.03 -15.35
CA ALA A 119 -2.26 -14.51 -16.66
C ALA A 119 -0.77 -14.78 -16.93
N GLY A 120 0.10 -14.53 -15.93
CA GLY A 120 1.51 -14.89 -15.99
C GLY A 120 1.76 -16.39 -16.16
N VAL A 121 1.06 -17.24 -15.40
CA VAL A 121 1.18 -18.72 -15.50
C VAL A 121 0.84 -19.23 -16.89
N TRP A 122 -0.29 -18.79 -17.44
CA TRP A 122 -0.68 -19.21 -18.79
C TRP A 122 0.26 -18.67 -19.85
N TYR A 123 0.71 -17.41 -19.70
CA TYR A 123 1.70 -16.84 -20.62
C TYR A 123 3.03 -17.62 -20.58
N LYS A 124 3.54 -17.93 -19.38
CA LYS A 124 4.73 -18.79 -19.20
C LYS A 124 4.59 -20.13 -19.92
N ARG A 125 3.45 -20.82 -19.77
CA ARG A 125 3.19 -22.11 -20.45
C ARG A 125 3.16 -22.02 -21.96
N LEU A 126 2.56 -20.93 -22.49
CA LEU A 126 2.39 -20.72 -23.94
C LEU A 126 3.67 -20.25 -24.63
N ARG A 127 4.49 -19.46 -23.95
CA ARG A 127 5.64 -18.77 -24.55
C ARG A 127 6.99 -19.24 -24.00
N HIS A 128 6.98 -20.15 -23.03
CA HIS A 128 8.19 -20.68 -22.36
C HIS A 128 9.12 -19.55 -21.86
N VAL A 129 8.57 -18.64 -21.05
CA VAL A 129 9.25 -17.48 -20.47
C VAL A 129 9.22 -17.60 -18.95
N PRO A 130 10.29 -17.31 -18.22
CA PRO A 130 10.28 -17.33 -16.75
C PRO A 130 9.29 -16.35 -16.16
N LEU A 131 8.65 -16.76 -15.04
CA LEU A 131 7.61 -16.02 -14.34
C LEU A 131 8.03 -15.70 -12.92
N VAL A 132 8.06 -14.42 -12.59
CA VAL A 132 8.16 -13.91 -11.22
C VAL A 132 6.78 -13.48 -10.73
N VAL A 133 6.36 -13.93 -9.54
CA VAL A 133 5.10 -13.46 -8.93
C VAL A 133 5.42 -12.59 -7.73
N GLU A 134 4.93 -11.34 -7.75
CA GLU A 134 5.04 -10.43 -6.63
C GLU A 134 3.85 -10.59 -5.70
N ILE A 135 4.12 -10.96 -4.43
CA ILE A 135 3.12 -11.14 -3.38
C ILE A 135 3.11 -9.90 -2.49
N ARG A 136 1.99 -9.19 -2.54
CA ARG A 136 1.76 -7.96 -1.78
C ARG A 136 0.67 -8.12 -0.74
N ASP A 137 -0.07 -9.20 -0.84
CA ASP A 137 -1.12 -9.62 0.07
C ASP A 137 -1.33 -11.13 -0.06
N ILE A 138 -1.64 -11.79 1.04
CA ILE A 138 -1.87 -13.24 1.05
C ILE A 138 -3.38 -13.47 0.97
N TRP A 139 -3.80 -13.85 -0.19
CA TRP A 139 -5.17 -14.16 -0.50
C TRP A 139 -5.37 -15.68 -0.51
N PRO A 140 -6.42 -16.30 0.08
CA PRO A 140 -7.64 -15.66 0.58
C PRO A 140 -7.62 -15.19 2.03
N GLU A 141 -6.51 -15.33 2.77
CA GLU A 141 -6.43 -15.00 4.20
C GLU A 141 -6.83 -13.55 4.50
N SER A 142 -6.39 -12.62 3.66
CA SER A 142 -6.72 -11.20 3.80
C SER A 142 -8.22 -10.90 3.74
N MET A 143 -9.01 -11.73 3.07
CA MET A 143 -10.47 -11.58 3.04
C MET A 143 -11.08 -11.85 4.42
N GLY A 144 -10.61 -12.89 5.10
CA GLY A 144 -11.05 -13.23 6.47
C GLY A 144 -10.64 -12.15 7.48
N ALA A 145 -9.44 -11.61 7.36
CA ALA A 145 -8.92 -10.58 8.26
C ALA A 145 -9.72 -9.25 8.22
N VAL A 146 -10.39 -8.96 7.10
CA VAL A 146 -11.28 -7.79 6.97
C VAL A 146 -12.76 -8.14 7.21
N GLY A 147 -13.06 -9.34 7.75
CA GLY A 147 -14.41 -9.74 8.12
C GLY A 147 -15.28 -10.25 6.96
N VAL A 148 -14.70 -10.55 5.80
CA VAL A 148 -15.43 -11.18 4.70
C VAL A 148 -15.62 -12.67 4.98
N HIS A 149 -16.86 -13.08 5.19
CA HIS A 149 -17.17 -14.49 5.41
C HIS A 149 -17.07 -15.27 4.09
N VAL A 150 -16.15 -16.22 4.02
CA VAL A 150 -15.98 -17.13 2.88
C VAL A 150 -16.36 -18.55 3.34
N PRO A 151 -17.30 -19.25 2.68
CA PRO A 151 -17.63 -20.63 3.01
C PRO A 151 -16.38 -21.53 2.99
N LYS A 152 -16.28 -22.47 3.94
CA LYS A 152 -15.08 -23.34 4.12
C LYS A 152 -14.64 -24.05 2.83
N LEU A 153 -15.60 -24.56 2.04
CA LEU A 153 -15.30 -25.23 0.77
C LEU A 153 -14.70 -24.27 -0.27
N ALA A 154 -15.26 -23.05 -0.37
CA ALA A 154 -14.73 -22.03 -1.25
C ALA A 154 -13.33 -21.57 -0.81
N TYR A 155 -13.13 -21.40 0.50
CA TYR A 155 -11.81 -21.05 1.07
C TYR A 155 -10.76 -22.11 0.72
N TRP A 156 -11.05 -23.39 0.94
CA TRP A 156 -10.17 -24.50 0.59
C TRP A 156 -9.82 -24.54 -0.91
N PHE A 157 -10.80 -24.27 -1.79
CA PHE A 157 -10.58 -24.20 -3.22
C PHE A 157 -9.67 -23.04 -3.60
N LEU A 158 -9.89 -21.87 -3.00
CA LEU A 158 -9.06 -20.68 -3.21
C LEU A 158 -7.62 -20.89 -2.75
N GLU A 159 -7.41 -21.56 -1.61
CA GLU A 159 -6.06 -21.93 -1.16
C GLU A 159 -5.35 -22.88 -2.12
N LYS A 160 -6.07 -23.86 -2.70
CA LYS A 160 -5.48 -24.75 -3.71
C LYS A 160 -5.04 -23.98 -4.95
N ILE A 161 -5.84 -23.03 -5.41
CA ILE A 161 -5.51 -22.14 -6.52
C ILE A 161 -4.26 -21.32 -6.17
N GLU A 162 -4.22 -20.73 -5.00
CA GLU A 162 -3.07 -19.95 -4.51
C GLU A 162 -1.79 -20.81 -4.49
N ARG A 163 -1.83 -21.98 -3.86
CA ARG A 163 -0.69 -22.92 -3.79
C ARG A 163 -0.23 -23.38 -5.19
N ALA A 164 -1.15 -23.58 -6.13
CA ALA A 164 -0.80 -23.92 -7.50
C ALA A 164 -0.06 -22.78 -8.22
N LEU A 165 -0.45 -21.54 -7.98
CA LEU A 165 0.29 -20.36 -8.47
C LEU A 165 1.73 -20.34 -7.95
N TYR A 166 1.92 -20.52 -6.64
CA TYR A 166 3.24 -20.51 -5.99
C TYR A 166 4.15 -21.65 -6.46
N ARG A 167 3.58 -22.82 -6.78
CA ARG A 167 4.34 -23.94 -7.33
C ARG A 167 4.79 -23.68 -8.77
N THR A 168 3.96 -23.03 -9.58
CA THR A 168 4.17 -22.88 -11.02
C THR A 168 5.13 -21.74 -11.39
N CYS A 169 5.20 -20.64 -10.59
CA CYS A 169 6.13 -19.56 -10.87
C CYS A 169 7.59 -19.99 -10.60
N ASP A 170 8.55 -19.32 -11.21
CA ASP A 170 9.97 -19.60 -11.05
C ASP A 170 10.56 -18.92 -9.81
N ALA A 171 10.09 -17.71 -9.52
CA ALA A 171 10.46 -16.96 -8.32
C ALA A 171 9.27 -16.21 -7.73
N LEU A 172 9.35 -15.96 -6.43
CA LEU A 172 8.40 -15.15 -5.67
C LEU A 172 9.12 -13.95 -5.07
N VAL A 173 8.52 -12.78 -5.19
CA VAL A 173 8.99 -11.57 -4.53
C VAL A 173 7.93 -11.12 -3.54
N THR A 174 8.31 -10.94 -2.27
CA THR A 174 7.42 -10.41 -1.23
C THR A 174 7.78 -8.97 -0.88
N VAL A 175 6.80 -8.20 -0.43
CA VAL A 175 6.98 -6.78 -0.07
C VAL A 175 7.36 -6.57 1.40
N GLY A 176 7.65 -7.64 2.10
CA GLY A 176 8.09 -7.64 3.50
C GLY A 176 8.37 -9.06 4.00
N ASP A 177 9.21 -9.17 5.05
CA ASP A 177 9.59 -10.45 5.65
C ASP A 177 8.42 -11.22 6.25
N GLY A 178 7.41 -10.53 6.75
CA GLY A 178 6.21 -11.17 7.30
C GLY A 178 5.50 -12.06 6.27
N TYR A 179 5.40 -11.59 5.04
CA TYR A 179 4.82 -12.39 3.95
C TYR A 179 5.70 -13.60 3.62
N ARG A 180 7.02 -13.45 3.65
CA ARG A 180 7.95 -14.56 3.43
C ARG A 180 7.80 -15.65 4.49
N VAL A 181 7.69 -15.27 5.76
CA VAL A 181 7.43 -16.23 6.87
C VAL A 181 6.13 -16.97 6.64
N ARG A 182 5.05 -16.27 6.31
CA ARG A 182 3.73 -16.89 6.06
C ARG A 182 3.73 -17.83 4.86
N LEU A 183 4.48 -17.50 3.81
CA LEU A 183 4.64 -18.39 2.64
C LEU A 183 5.47 -19.63 2.96
N LEU A 184 6.49 -19.53 3.84
CA LEU A 184 7.22 -20.70 4.36
C LEU A 184 6.29 -21.67 5.08
N GLU A 185 5.41 -21.17 5.95
CA GLU A 185 4.38 -21.97 6.64
C GLU A 185 3.41 -22.67 5.67
N LYS A 186 3.16 -22.05 4.50
CA LYS A 186 2.37 -22.66 3.40
C LYS A 186 3.17 -23.67 2.55
N GLY A 187 4.44 -23.93 2.89
CA GLY A 187 5.31 -24.89 2.21
C GLY A 187 5.95 -24.35 0.92
N VAL A 188 6.08 -23.04 0.76
CA VAL A 188 6.84 -22.47 -0.36
C VAL A 188 8.33 -22.54 -0.03
N PRO A 189 9.19 -23.10 -0.92
CA PRO A 189 10.61 -23.22 -0.69
C PRO A 189 11.30 -21.85 -0.52
N ARG A 190 12.22 -21.74 0.45
CA ARG A 190 12.92 -20.48 0.79
C ARG A 190 13.72 -19.92 -0.38
N GLU A 191 14.39 -20.79 -1.11
CA GLU A 191 15.24 -20.47 -2.27
C GLU A 191 14.45 -19.82 -3.42
N LYS A 192 13.14 -20.07 -3.48
CA LYS A 192 12.24 -19.49 -4.47
C LYS A 192 11.81 -18.07 -4.13
N MET A 193 12.05 -17.64 -2.89
CA MET A 193 11.53 -16.37 -2.37
C MET A 193 12.63 -15.33 -2.18
N SER A 194 12.34 -14.12 -2.61
CA SER A 194 13.14 -12.92 -2.33
C SER A 194 12.25 -11.85 -1.70
N VAL A 195 12.84 -10.97 -0.89
CA VAL A 195 12.14 -9.82 -0.30
C VAL A 195 12.63 -8.56 -0.99
N VAL A 196 11.70 -7.81 -1.59
CA VAL A 196 11.90 -6.42 -2.03
C VAL A 196 10.89 -5.58 -1.27
N MET A 197 11.29 -5.11 -0.11
CA MET A 197 10.42 -4.41 0.84
C MET A 197 9.71 -3.21 0.20
N ASN A 198 8.58 -2.78 0.74
CA ASN A 198 8.00 -1.50 0.39
C ASN A 198 8.96 -0.35 0.73
N GLY A 199 8.79 0.79 0.10
CA GLY A 199 9.63 1.94 0.33
C GLY A 199 9.06 3.21 -0.27
N THR A 200 9.82 4.29 -0.17
CA THR A 200 9.39 5.62 -0.59
C THR A 200 10.23 6.18 -1.73
N ASP A 201 9.66 7.14 -2.44
CA ASP A 201 10.36 7.99 -3.40
C ASP A 201 10.87 9.24 -2.70
N LEU A 202 12.19 9.30 -2.44
CA LEU A 202 12.81 10.43 -1.75
C LEU A 202 12.84 11.73 -2.57
N ALA A 203 12.57 11.68 -3.87
CA ALA A 203 12.36 12.88 -4.67
C ALA A 203 11.00 13.55 -4.37
N VAL A 204 10.01 12.73 -3.99
CA VAL A 204 8.63 13.17 -3.67
C VAL A 204 8.46 13.38 -2.17
N TYR A 205 8.76 12.35 -1.38
CA TYR A 205 8.64 12.37 0.09
C TYR A 205 9.98 12.75 0.70
N ARG A 206 10.17 14.04 0.90
CA ARG A 206 11.37 14.63 1.47
C ARG A 206 11.00 15.66 2.53
N PRO A 207 11.88 15.96 3.49
CA PRO A 207 11.61 16.98 4.48
C PRO A 207 11.33 18.34 3.82
N GLN A 208 10.25 18.97 4.25
CA GLN A 208 9.83 20.31 3.83
C GLN A 208 9.32 21.06 5.06
N PRO A 209 9.35 22.41 5.07
CA PRO A 209 8.66 23.21 6.07
C PRO A 209 7.17 22.85 6.12
N LYS A 210 6.53 23.12 7.25
CA LYS A 210 5.08 23.03 7.35
C LYS A 210 4.42 24.00 6.37
N ASP A 211 3.35 23.58 5.72
CA ASP A 211 2.51 24.44 4.85
C ASP A 211 1.55 25.22 5.75
N GLU A 212 1.93 26.45 6.11
CA GLU A 212 1.15 27.33 6.98
C GLU A 212 -0.25 27.62 6.42
N ALA A 213 -0.37 27.77 5.09
CA ALA A 213 -1.66 27.99 4.45
C ALA A 213 -2.57 26.76 4.56
N LEU A 214 -1.99 25.55 4.47
CA LEU A 214 -2.71 24.31 4.70
C LEU A 214 -3.18 24.20 6.15
N LEU A 215 -2.31 24.50 7.11
CA LEU A 215 -2.67 24.48 8.53
C LEU A 215 -3.80 25.48 8.83
N GLN A 216 -3.67 26.70 8.32
CA GLN A 216 -4.68 27.75 8.48
C GLN A 216 -6.03 27.35 7.87
N GLN A 217 -6.02 26.80 6.67
CA GLN A 217 -7.24 26.33 6.01
C GLN A 217 -8.07 25.37 6.87
N TRP A 218 -7.39 24.59 7.74
CA TRP A 218 -8.00 23.54 8.55
C TRP A 218 -8.02 23.88 10.05
N GLY A 219 -7.61 25.09 10.48
CA GLY A 219 -7.61 25.52 11.88
C GLY A 219 -6.64 24.71 12.76
N LEU A 220 -5.43 24.47 12.24
CA LEU A 220 -4.40 23.62 12.83
C LEU A 220 -3.13 24.35 13.23
N GLU A 221 -3.07 25.70 13.11
CA GLU A 221 -1.84 26.50 13.25
C GLU A 221 -1.13 26.30 14.59
N ASP A 222 -1.91 26.27 15.68
CA ASP A 222 -1.39 26.13 17.04
C ASP A 222 -1.59 24.74 17.63
N ARG A 223 -1.80 23.73 16.76
CA ARG A 223 -2.06 22.36 17.19
C ARG A 223 -0.89 21.43 16.95
N PHE A 224 -0.71 20.49 17.88
CA PHE A 224 0.12 19.31 17.64
C PHE A 224 -0.67 18.32 16.79
N VAL A 225 -0.27 18.18 15.54
CA VAL A 225 -1.01 17.42 14.52
C VAL A 225 -0.52 15.99 14.43
N VAL A 226 -1.38 15.04 14.75
CA VAL A 226 -1.17 13.61 14.51
C VAL A 226 -1.96 13.21 13.27
N SER A 227 -1.29 12.93 12.16
CA SER A 227 -1.99 12.58 10.92
C SER A 227 -2.10 11.06 10.71
N TYR A 228 -3.27 10.62 10.23
CA TYR A 228 -3.44 9.34 9.58
C TYR A 228 -3.68 9.58 8.09
N ILE A 229 -2.80 9.10 7.23
CA ILE A 229 -2.90 9.30 5.78
C ILE A 229 -3.11 7.96 5.07
N GLY A 230 -4.23 7.82 4.35
CA GLY A 230 -4.52 6.61 3.57
C GLY A 230 -5.98 6.19 3.56
N THR A 231 -6.22 4.92 3.22
CA THR A 231 -7.57 4.36 3.14
C THR A 231 -8.25 4.30 4.51
N VAL A 232 -9.46 4.84 4.62
CA VAL A 232 -10.31 4.75 5.80
C VAL A 232 -11.17 3.49 5.69
N GLY A 233 -10.55 2.35 5.92
CA GLY A 233 -11.17 1.03 5.72
C GLY A 233 -11.36 0.25 7.02
N MET A 234 -12.04 -0.89 6.92
CA MET A 234 -12.34 -1.76 8.08
C MET A 234 -11.07 -2.30 8.77
N ALA A 235 -10.00 -2.52 8.01
CA ALA A 235 -8.72 -3.00 8.53
C ALA A 235 -8.01 -1.99 9.42
N CYS A 236 -8.32 -0.69 9.28
CA CYS A 236 -7.53 0.38 9.90
C CYS A 236 -7.88 0.63 11.37
N GLY A 237 -9.11 0.29 11.80
CA GLY A 237 -9.53 0.39 13.22
C GLY A 237 -9.44 1.82 13.77
N LEU A 238 -9.83 2.82 12.98
CA LEU A 238 -9.66 4.24 13.33
C LEU A 238 -10.64 4.72 14.43
N GLU A 239 -11.52 3.88 14.92
CA GLU A 239 -12.34 4.12 16.10
C GLU A 239 -11.48 4.53 17.30
N VAL A 240 -10.29 3.94 17.42
CA VAL A 240 -9.32 4.27 18.46
C VAL A 240 -8.89 5.74 18.46
N VAL A 241 -8.91 6.40 17.29
CA VAL A 241 -8.60 7.83 17.17
C VAL A 241 -9.70 8.67 17.82
N LEU A 242 -10.98 8.30 17.61
CA LEU A 242 -12.11 9.01 18.22
C LEU A 242 -12.09 8.85 19.74
N ASP A 243 -11.83 7.63 20.21
CA ASP A 243 -11.75 7.33 21.65
C ASP A 243 -10.58 8.10 22.30
N ALA A 244 -9.42 8.17 21.64
CA ALA A 244 -8.28 8.95 22.10
C ALA A 244 -8.54 10.46 22.08
N ALA A 245 -9.21 10.96 21.03
CA ALA A 245 -9.58 12.36 20.90
C ALA A 245 -10.54 12.80 22.02
N GLU A 246 -11.51 11.96 22.38
CA GLU A 246 -12.44 12.19 23.49
C GLU A 246 -11.70 12.31 24.83
N ILE A 247 -10.74 11.43 25.11
CA ILE A 247 -9.91 11.49 26.33
C ILE A 247 -9.08 12.79 26.35
N LEU A 248 -8.48 13.18 25.23
CA LEU A 248 -7.65 14.39 25.13
C LEU A 248 -8.51 15.67 25.26
N SER A 249 -9.68 15.72 24.66
CA SER A 249 -10.59 16.89 24.76
C SER A 249 -11.10 17.16 26.17
N ALA A 250 -11.21 16.11 26.99
CA ALA A 250 -11.60 16.22 28.39
C ALA A 250 -10.53 16.91 29.29
N THR A 251 -9.28 17.00 28.81
CA THR A 251 -8.16 17.56 29.57
C THR A 251 -7.73 18.90 28.95
N PRO A 252 -7.84 20.05 29.65
CA PRO A 252 -7.53 21.36 29.09
C PRO A 252 -6.13 21.47 28.48
N GLN A 253 -5.12 20.83 29.08
CA GLN A 253 -3.73 20.85 28.64
C GLN A 253 -3.52 20.12 27.29
N ASP A 254 -4.40 19.18 26.96
CA ASP A 254 -4.29 18.36 25.74
C ASP A 254 -5.13 18.91 24.57
N ARG A 255 -5.86 20.00 24.77
CA ARG A 255 -6.72 20.60 23.74
C ARG A 255 -5.96 21.11 22.50
N THR A 256 -4.65 21.25 22.62
CA THR A 256 -3.76 21.58 21.48
C THR A 256 -3.53 20.41 20.53
N VAL A 257 -3.91 19.18 20.91
CA VAL A 257 -3.72 18.00 20.05
C VAL A 257 -4.88 17.87 19.06
N ALA A 258 -4.56 17.68 17.79
CA ALA A 258 -5.51 17.38 16.75
C ALA A 258 -5.15 16.11 15.98
N PHE A 259 -6.15 15.28 15.68
CA PHE A 259 -6.02 14.18 14.74
C PHE A 259 -6.54 14.58 13.37
N VAL A 260 -5.73 14.38 12.33
CA VAL A 260 -6.12 14.67 10.95
C VAL A 260 -6.15 13.38 10.14
N ILE A 261 -7.32 13.05 9.61
CA ILE A 261 -7.55 11.84 8.80
C ILE A 261 -7.64 12.26 7.33
N VAL A 262 -6.55 12.04 6.59
CA VAL A 262 -6.42 12.37 5.17
C VAL A 262 -6.68 11.13 4.34
N GLY A 263 -7.81 11.07 3.68
CA GLY A 263 -8.16 9.92 2.84
C GLY A 263 -9.65 9.64 2.76
N ASP A 264 -9.96 8.52 2.13
CA ASP A 264 -11.32 8.07 1.91
C ASP A 264 -11.43 6.55 2.03
N GLY A 265 -12.63 6.04 2.21
CA GLY A 265 -12.88 4.61 2.31
C GLY A 265 -14.23 4.26 2.92
N ALA A 266 -14.50 2.96 3.02
CA ALA A 266 -15.81 2.44 3.39
C ALA A 266 -16.31 2.86 4.80
N ARG A 267 -15.40 3.23 5.69
CA ARG A 267 -15.72 3.62 7.08
C ARG A 267 -15.69 5.13 7.30
N ARG A 268 -15.34 5.92 6.28
CA ARG A 268 -15.18 7.38 6.46
C ARG A 268 -16.47 8.04 6.97
N GLN A 269 -17.56 7.86 6.26
CA GLN A 269 -18.85 8.52 6.60
C GLN A 269 -19.31 8.16 8.02
N GLU A 270 -19.19 6.88 8.38
CA GLU A 270 -19.56 6.40 9.72
C GLU A 270 -18.71 7.06 10.82
N LEU A 271 -17.39 7.19 10.60
CA LEU A 271 -16.48 7.83 11.56
C LEU A 271 -16.71 9.34 11.65
N GLU A 272 -17.00 10.02 10.54
CA GLU A 272 -17.40 11.44 10.54
C GLU A 272 -18.70 11.69 11.30
N ASP A 273 -19.71 10.82 11.11
CA ASP A 273 -20.98 10.92 11.81
C ASP A 273 -20.80 10.70 13.32
N GLU A 274 -19.98 9.73 13.71
CA GLU A 274 -19.64 9.44 15.09
C GLU A 274 -18.84 10.59 15.75
N THR A 275 -17.90 11.19 15.02
CA THR A 275 -17.14 12.38 15.46
C THR A 275 -18.09 13.54 15.77
N ARG A 276 -19.05 13.81 14.89
CA ARG A 276 -20.09 14.84 15.13
C ARG A 276 -20.99 14.51 16.32
N ARG A 277 -21.41 13.26 16.43
CA ARG A 277 -22.27 12.79 17.54
C ARG A 277 -21.60 12.97 18.91
N ARG A 278 -20.26 12.73 18.98
CA ARG A 278 -19.48 12.91 20.22
C ARG A 278 -19.03 14.35 20.45
N GLY A 279 -19.24 15.27 19.51
CA GLY A 279 -18.80 16.67 19.61
C GLY A 279 -17.29 16.84 19.63
N LEU A 280 -16.54 16.01 18.90
CA LEU A 280 -15.07 16.04 18.86
C LEU A 280 -14.61 17.08 17.83
N ASP A 281 -14.11 18.21 18.28
CA ASP A 281 -13.56 19.32 17.48
C ASP A 281 -12.06 19.14 17.16
N ASN A 282 -11.44 18.14 17.77
CA ASN A 282 -10.04 17.78 17.60
C ASN A 282 -9.82 16.59 16.65
N VAL A 283 -10.83 16.14 15.90
CA VAL A 283 -10.73 15.15 14.83
C VAL A 283 -11.21 15.73 13.52
N ILE A 284 -10.31 15.82 12.54
CA ILE A 284 -10.57 16.47 11.25
C ILE A 284 -10.46 15.44 10.12
N PHE A 285 -11.50 15.33 9.31
CA PHE A 285 -11.52 14.51 8.09
C PHE A 285 -11.40 15.42 6.87
N THR A 286 -10.33 15.30 6.11
CA THR A 286 -10.11 16.11 4.91
C THR A 286 -10.72 15.48 3.66
N GLY A 287 -11.15 14.22 3.75
CA GLY A 287 -11.54 13.45 2.59
C GLY A 287 -10.35 13.11 1.68
N ARG A 288 -10.69 12.70 0.46
CA ARG A 288 -9.68 12.36 -0.54
C ARG A 288 -8.96 13.60 -1.02
N GLN A 289 -7.66 13.62 -0.84
CA GLN A 289 -6.78 14.69 -1.32
C GLN A 289 -5.98 14.22 -2.55
N PRO A 290 -5.53 15.15 -3.41
CA PRO A 290 -4.64 14.82 -4.52
C PRO A 290 -3.34 14.18 -4.01
N LYS A 291 -2.84 13.18 -4.71
CA LYS A 291 -1.61 12.46 -4.32
C LYS A 291 -0.39 13.40 -4.23
N SER A 292 -0.33 14.42 -5.08
CA SER A 292 0.71 15.45 -5.06
C SER A 292 0.76 16.26 -3.76
N ARG A 293 -0.35 16.33 -3.01
CA ARG A 293 -0.45 17.03 -1.73
C ARG A 293 -0.09 16.16 -0.52
N MET A 294 0.17 14.86 -0.72
CA MET A 294 0.49 13.97 0.40
C MET A 294 1.78 14.35 1.14
N PRO A 295 2.87 14.75 0.48
CA PRO A 295 4.05 15.26 1.17
C PRO A 295 3.76 16.49 2.05
N ASP A 296 2.90 17.41 1.56
CA ASP A 296 2.54 18.62 2.32
C ASP A 296 1.80 18.24 3.61
N TRP A 297 0.82 17.35 3.52
CA TRP A 297 0.10 16.84 4.69
C TRP A 297 1.00 16.14 5.70
N ILE A 298 1.93 15.28 5.22
CA ILE A 298 2.88 14.60 6.10
C ILE A 298 3.82 15.61 6.75
N CYS A 299 4.40 16.53 5.96
CA CYS A 299 5.34 17.52 6.46
C CYS A 299 4.69 18.56 7.38
N SER A 300 3.40 18.83 7.24
CA SER A 300 2.66 19.74 8.13
C SER A 300 2.18 19.07 9.43
N SER A 301 2.31 17.74 9.54
CA SER A 301 2.01 17.00 10.76
C SER A 301 3.23 16.94 11.70
N ASP A 302 3.00 16.77 12.99
CA ASP A 302 4.05 16.57 13.99
C ASP A 302 4.40 15.09 14.17
N ALA A 303 3.40 14.21 13.99
CA ALA A 303 3.58 12.76 14.00
C ALA A 303 2.65 12.06 13.02
N SER A 304 3.02 10.87 12.56
CA SER A 304 2.22 10.05 11.64
C SER A 304 1.73 8.77 12.32
N LEU A 305 0.41 8.61 12.38
CA LEU A 305 -0.23 7.40 12.91
C LEU A 305 -0.28 6.29 11.86
N VAL A 306 0.25 5.13 12.22
CA VAL A 306 0.11 3.87 11.48
C VAL A 306 -0.69 2.91 12.34
N HIS A 307 -1.94 2.66 11.99
CA HIS A 307 -2.83 1.81 12.78
C HIS A 307 -3.51 0.74 11.93
N LEU A 308 -3.59 -0.47 12.46
CA LEU A 308 -4.36 -1.60 11.95
C LEU A 308 -5.05 -2.32 13.12
N ARG A 309 -6.17 -2.95 12.84
CA ARG A 309 -6.85 -3.82 13.82
C ARG A 309 -5.92 -4.97 14.25
N LYS A 310 -6.06 -5.38 15.49
CA LYS A 310 -5.31 -6.52 16.04
C LYS A 310 -5.80 -7.82 15.41
N THR A 311 -5.04 -8.38 14.47
CA THR A 311 -5.25 -9.71 13.90
C THR A 311 -3.90 -10.36 13.63
N GLU A 312 -3.85 -11.69 13.60
CA GLU A 312 -2.61 -12.43 13.30
C GLU A 312 -2.04 -12.06 11.92
N LEU A 313 -2.88 -11.96 10.91
CA LEU A 313 -2.45 -11.61 9.55
C LEU A 313 -1.81 -10.22 9.51
N PHE A 314 -2.36 -9.24 10.21
CA PHE A 314 -1.83 -7.87 10.18
C PHE A 314 -0.47 -7.72 10.85
N THR A 315 -0.02 -8.72 11.62
CA THR A 315 1.36 -8.76 12.11
C THR A 315 2.39 -8.95 10.99
N THR A 316 1.98 -9.46 9.85
CA THR A 316 2.85 -9.69 8.66
C THR A 316 2.85 -8.53 7.68
N VAL A 317 1.88 -7.63 7.77
CA VAL A 317 1.70 -6.51 6.83
C VAL A 317 2.75 -5.43 7.04
N MET A 318 3.23 -4.86 5.93
CA MET A 318 4.16 -3.74 5.92
C MET A 318 3.50 -2.51 5.24
N PRO A 319 2.86 -1.62 6.00
CA PRO A 319 2.18 -0.45 5.45
C PRO A 319 3.13 0.52 4.76
N SER A 320 2.82 0.96 3.56
CA SER A 320 3.65 1.89 2.77
C SER A 320 3.82 3.26 3.42
N LYS A 321 2.82 3.70 4.20
CA LYS A 321 2.84 4.99 4.91
C LYS A 321 4.01 5.14 5.90
N ILE A 322 4.56 4.05 6.42
CA ILE A 322 5.77 4.06 7.25
C ILE A 322 6.92 4.73 6.50
N PHE A 323 7.13 4.32 5.26
CA PHE A 323 8.25 4.82 4.44
C PHE A 323 8.01 6.24 3.95
N GLU A 324 6.78 6.60 3.62
CA GLU A 324 6.38 7.94 3.19
C GLU A 324 6.58 8.95 4.33
N SER A 325 6.11 8.62 5.54
CA SER A 325 6.29 9.45 6.74
C SER A 325 7.76 9.54 7.15
N ALA A 326 8.50 8.44 7.08
CA ALA A 326 9.93 8.42 7.33
C ALA A 326 10.70 9.30 6.33
N GLY A 327 10.29 9.32 5.05
CA GLY A 327 10.85 10.21 4.02
C GLY A 327 10.70 11.69 4.34
N CYS A 328 9.62 12.06 5.03
CA CYS A 328 9.34 13.43 5.49
C CYS A 328 9.86 13.73 6.91
N LYS A 329 10.70 12.88 7.49
CA LYS A 329 11.22 13.00 8.87
C LYS A 329 10.13 13.15 9.94
N ARG A 330 9.03 12.41 9.81
CA ARG A 330 7.99 12.43 10.85
C ARG A 330 8.11 11.19 11.75
N PRO A 331 8.06 11.38 13.09
CA PRO A 331 8.01 10.27 14.03
C PRO A 331 6.78 9.42 13.79
N LEU A 332 6.90 8.12 13.99
CA LEU A 332 5.85 7.15 13.71
C LEU A 332 5.14 6.73 15.00
N VAL A 333 3.83 6.87 15.05
CA VAL A 333 2.97 6.37 16.12
C VAL A 333 2.41 5.02 15.69
N MET A 334 2.97 3.93 16.25
CA MET A 334 2.78 2.58 15.73
C MET A 334 1.71 1.80 16.47
N GLY A 335 0.46 1.88 16.01
CA GLY A 335 -0.65 1.03 16.44
C GLY A 335 -0.79 -0.24 15.57
N VAL A 336 0.32 -0.92 15.30
CA VAL A 336 0.40 -2.16 14.50
C VAL A 336 1.40 -3.09 15.17
N ASP A 337 1.06 -4.36 15.31
CA ASP A 337 1.98 -5.38 15.83
C ASP A 337 2.83 -6.05 14.73
N GLY A 338 3.82 -6.84 15.14
CA GLY A 338 4.59 -7.71 14.25
C GLY A 338 5.76 -7.03 13.53
N PHE A 339 5.93 -7.33 12.24
CA PHE A 339 7.11 -6.93 11.46
C PHE A 339 7.23 -5.41 11.27
N ALA A 340 6.10 -4.74 11.04
CA ALA A 340 6.06 -3.28 10.85
C ALA A 340 6.47 -2.53 12.13
N LYS A 341 5.98 -2.99 13.29
CA LYS A 341 6.34 -2.46 14.59
C LYS A 341 7.84 -2.62 14.86
N ARG A 342 8.37 -3.84 14.66
CA ARG A 342 9.81 -4.11 14.84
C ARG A 342 10.67 -3.20 13.97
N LEU A 343 10.36 -3.08 12.67
CA LEU A 343 11.09 -2.19 11.77
C LEU A 343 11.22 -0.77 12.34
N VAL A 344 10.15 -0.23 12.88
CA VAL A 344 10.12 1.16 13.37
C VAL A 344 10.79 1.29 14.74
N LEU A 345 10.55 0.36 15.66
CA LEU A 345 11.12 0.42 17.01
C LEU A 345 12.62 0.09 17.02
N ASP A 346 13.07 -0.90 16.25
CA ASP A 346 14.50 -1.24 16.11
C ASP A 346 15.28 -0.10 15.44
N ALA A 347 14.62 0.69 14.60
CA ALA A 347 15.17 1.92 14.03
C ALA A 347 15.10 3.13 14.97
N GLU A 348 14.52 3.00 16.17
CA GLU A 348 14.22 4.12 17.08
C GLU A 348 13.52 5.28 16.34
N ALA A 349 12.54 4.95 15.49
CA ALA A 349 11.89 5.88 14.57
C ALA A 349 10.45 6.24 14.97
N GLY A 350 10.00 5.77 16.13
CA GLY A 350 8.63 6.01 16.58
C GLY A 350 8.34 5.47 17.98
N VAL A 351 7.07 5.56 18.34
CA VAL A 351 6.54 5.13 19.63
C VAL A 351 5.54 3.99 19.45
N ASP A 352 5.48 3.09 20.44
CA ASP A 352 4.63 1.90 20.44
C ASP A 352 3.25 2.18 21.04
N VAL A 353 2.22 1.92 20.27
CA VAL A 353 0.82 1.96 20.70
C VAL A 353 0.23 0.56 20.58
N LYS A 354 -0.45 0.10 21.61
CA LYS A 354 -1.19 -1.16 21.51
C LYS A 354 -2.36 -1.00 20.54
N PRO A 355 -2.47 -1.86 19.51
CA PRO A 355 -3.57 -1.75 18.53
C PRO A 355 -4.94 -1.78 19.22
N GLY A 356 -5.78 -0.75 18.94
CA GLY A 356 -7.11 -0.59 19.51
C GLY A 356 -7.16 -0.06 20.94
N ASP A 357 -6.05 0.36 21.54
CA ASP A 357 -5.97 0.90 22.89
C ASP A 357 -5.81 2.43 22.85
N ALA A 358 -6.91 3.15 23.07
CA ALA A 358 -6.95 4.61 23.07
C ALA A 358 -6.09 5.23 24.18
N ALA A 359 -6.05 4.62 25.37
CA ALA A 359 -5.23 5.11 26.50
C ALA A 359 -3.73 5.01 26.17
N SER A 360 -3.32 3.92 25.50
CA SER A 360 -1.96 3.77 24.98
C SER A 360 -1.63 4.84 23.95
N LEU A 361 -2.55 5.14 23.01
CA LEU A 361 -2.38 6.21 22.02
C LEU A 361 -2.25 7.58 22.67
N VAL A 362 -3.12 7.92 23.61
CA VAL A 362 -3.04 9.17 24.40
C VAL A 362 -1.71 9.30 25.11
N THR A 363 -1.25 8.26 25.80
CA THR A 363 0.04 8.28 26.50
C THR A 363 1.20 8.57 25.57
N CYS A 364 1.23 7.94 24.39
CA CYS A 364 2.26 8.16 23.39
C CYS A 364 2.20 9.58 22.80
N VAL A 365 1.01 10.09 22.49
CA VAL A 365 0.84 11.47 21.99
C VAL A 365 1.28 12.50 23.02
N ARG A 366 0.87 12.37 24.28
CA ARG A 366 1.32 13.25 25.37
C ARG A 366 2.84 13.28 25.52
N ARG A 367 3.50 12.11 25.40
CA ARG A 367 4.96 12.02 25.43
C ARG A 367 5.61 12.82 24.30
N LEU A 368 5.06 12.73 23.09
CA LEU A 368 5.58 13.47 21.94
C LEU A 368 5.33 14.98 22.06
N VAL A 369 4.16 15.40 22.58
CA VAL A 369 3.85 16.81 22.86
C VAL A 369 4.81 17.40 23.90
N ALA A 370 5.11 16.65 24.95
CA ALA A 370 5.97 17.11 26.06
C ALA A 370 7.46 17.16 25.70
N ASP A 371 7.89 16.45 24.66
CA ASP A 371 9.32 16.34 24.28
C ASP A 371 9.53 16.56 22.76
N PRO A 372 9.67 17.83 22.32
CA PRO A 372 9.95 18.16 20.93
C PRO A 372 11.30 17.62 20.43
N ASP A 373 12.29 17.45 21.30
CA ASP A 373 13.59 16.89 20.93
C ASP A 373 13.48 15.40 20.62
N LEU A 374 12.66 14.69 21.36
CA LEU A 374 12.30 13.30 21.06
C LEU A 374 11.63 13.20 19.68
N CYS A 375 10.65 14.07 19.37
CA CYS A 375 9.99 14.09 18.06
C CYS A 375 11.01 14.27 16.93
N ARG A 376 11.94 15.22 17.08
CA ARG A 376 12.99 15.47 16.09
C ARG A 376 13.90 14.25 15.93
N THR A 377 14.38 13.67 17.02
CA THR A 377 15.27 12.50 17.02
C THR A 377 14.62 11.30 16.35
N LEU A 378 13.37 10.97 16.72
CA LEU A 378 12.63 9.87 16.10
C LEU A 378 12.40 10.11 14.60
N GLY A 379 12.10 11.35 14.19
CA GLY A 379 11.93 11.72 12.79
C GLY A 379 13.21 11.60 11.97
N GLU A 380 14.35 12.01 12.53
CA GLU A 380 15.66 11.85 11.90
C GLU A 380 16.05 10.39 11.75
N ASN A 381 15.86 9.59 12.80
CA ASN A 381 16.08 8.16 12.74
C ASN A 381 15.17 7.49 11.69
N ALA A 382 13.91 7.91 11.59
CA ALA A 382 13.00 7.41 10.56
C ALA A 382 13.57 7.65 9.15
N TYR A 383 14.08 8.85 8.89
CA TYR A 383 14.67 9.19 7.61
C TYR A 383 15.96 8.40 7.33
N GLU A 384 16.91 8.42 8.28
CA GLU A 384 18.23 7.80 8.10
C GLU A 384 18.16 6.26 8.06
N ARG A 385 17.40 5.64 8.97
CA ARG A 385 17.41 4.19 9.17
C ARG A 385 16.28 3.45 8.41
N ILE A 386 15.22 4.16 7.98
CA ILE A 386 14.11 3.56 7.24
C ILE A 386 14.04 4.08 5.80
N ALA A 387 13.86 5.39 5.61
CA ALA A 387 13.59 5.93 4.29
C ALA A 387 14.77 5.82 3.33
N LYS A 388 15.98 6.14 3.78
CA LYS A 388 17.21 5.98 2.97
C LYS A 388 17.51 4.54 2.63
N VAL A 389 17.25 3.60 3.55
CA VAL A 389 17.50 2.16 3.34
C VAL A 389 16.46 1.58 2.39
N HIS A 390 15.20 1.99 2.53
CA HIS A 390 14.07 1.46 1.76
C HIS A 390 13.55 2.50 0.75
N ASN A 391 14.42 2.99 -0.13
CA ASN A 391 14.03 3.88 -1.22
C ASN A 391 13.70 3.12 -2.51
N ARG A 392 12.96 3.76 -3.41
CA ARG A 392 12.48 3.12 -4.64
C ARG A 392 13.57 2.84 -5.66
N ASP A 393 14.68 3.58 -5.65
CA ASP A 393 15.81 3.33 -6.56
C ASP A 393 16.51 2.03 -6.19
N GLN A 394 16.76 1.83 -4.89
CA GLN A 394 17.31 0.59 -4.37
C GLN A 394 16.39 -0.61 -4.63
N GLN A 395 15.08 -0.43 -4.42
CA GLN A 395 14.09 -1.48 -4.72
C GLN A 395 14.11 -1.90 -6.19
N ALA A 396 14.14 -0.93 -7.11
CA ALA A 396 14.17 -1.21 -8.54
C ALA A 396 15.44 -1.96 -8.94
N SER A 397 16.60 -1.57 -8.39
CA SER A 397 17.88 -2.23 -8.60
C SER A 397 17.88 -3.67 -8.06
N ASP A 398 17.42 -3.87 -6.83
CA ASP A 398 17.40 -5.21 -6.22
C ASP A 398 16.42 -6.16 -6.93
N TYR A 399 15.29 -5.61 -7.40
CA TYR A 399 14.35 -6.40 -8.20
C TYR A 399 14.96 -6.84 -9.53
N LEU A 400 15.72 -5.98 -10.23
CA LEU A 400 16.43 -6.35 -11.47
C LEU A 400 17.37 -7.52 -11.26
N LYS A 401 18.15 -7.54 -10.16
CA LYS A 401 19.01 -8.65 -9.81
C LYS A 401 18.25 -9.98 -9.64
N ILE A 402 17.02 -9.91 -9.14
CA ILE A 402 16.14 -11.08 -9.02
C ILE A 402 15.68 -11.55 -10.40
N LEU A 403 15.26 -10.62 -11.27
CA LEU A 403 14.87 -10.95 -12.64
C LEU A 403 16.01 -11.62 -13.41
N GLU A 404 17.22 -11.06 -13.35
CA GLU A 404 18.43 -11.61 -13.98
C GLU A 404 18.75 -13.03 -13.50
N ARG A 405 18.61 -13.29 -12.20
CA ARG A 405 18.81 -14.64 -11.64
C ARG A 405 17.74 -15.63 -12.09
N THR A 406 16.52 -15.16 -12.27
CA THR A 406 15.38 -16.03 -12.67
C THR A 406 15.46 -16.41 -14.15
N MET A 407 16.18 -15.66 -14.97
CA MET A 407 16.40 -15.96 -16.40
C MET A 407 17.54 -16.96 -16.65
N LYS A 408 18.42 -17.14 -15.70
CA LYS A 408 19.51 -18.14 -15.74
C LYS A 408 18.98 -19.52 -15.35
#